data_e82c377b044bb5bff5e54c004b8b591c
#
_entry.id   e82c377b044bb5bff5e54c004b8b591c
#
_cell.length_a   1.000
_cell.length_b   1.000
_cell.length_c   1.000
_cell.angle_alpha   90.00
_cell.angle_beta   90.00
_cell.angle_gamma   90.00
#
_symmetry.space_group_name_H-M   'P 1'
#
loop_
_entity.id
_entity.type
_entity.pdbx_description
1 polymer ?
#
loop_
_entity_poly.entity_id
_entity_poly.type
_entity_poly.pdbx_seq_one_letter_code
_entity_poly.pdbx_strand_id
1 'polypeptide(L)'
;MKKLPNRLLLLFLGTLFLSVSCLAGGQRERRSADLAEPTPIPTAVTAARPTYEVARGTVTFTLDFTGRVVPVVEEPLFFPRDGLVANVYLDSGDRVQAGDVIADLDNTALEAELVLAQSALAVAEGQLTLSQQQIEQARQAAELARDLSQLDLDFAVQEAGSNPTAEEQYQIDRLTLLVAMAQLEVDALDSTLDPELQSAVDEAALRVAELESQMARSQLLAPFDGEISSLNLAPGRSVAAFEPVGVLADPSQIEISANLPEAQMRELAEGMTVEIEPAGAPGEPLAGTITRLPAPFGSGGGEEDDTRLQFDDATAAFNRYEPGDRVRITTIVTERTDVLWLPPAAIRDFNGRKFVVVQTDGVEQRVDVSLGIEGNGRVEIVDGLNEGQIIVGQ
;
A
#
# COMPACT_ATOMS: atom_id res chain seq x y z
N MET A 1 37.63 31.48 18.75
CA MET A 1 37.56 32.14 20.07
C MET A 1 36.79 31.21 21.00
N LYS A 2 37.55 30.50 21.93
CA LYS A 2 37.47 30.62 23.42
C LYS A 2 36.08 30.20 23.94
N LYS A 3 35.84 29.23 24.79
CA LYS A 3 36.61 28.63 25.90
C LYS A 3 35.86 27.34 26.38
N LEU A 4 36.55 26.22 26.63
CA LEU A 4 36.37 25.34 27.82
C LEU A 4 36.94 26.06 29.04
N PRO A 5 36.85 25.57 30.32
CA PRO A 5 36.58 24.26 30.92
C PRO A 5 35.85 24.30 32.29
N ASN A 6 35.60 23.13 32.96
CA ASN A 6 36.00 22.82 34.37
C ASN A 6 35.40 21.45 34.77
N ARG A 7 36.14 20.44 35.00
CA ARG A 7 36.88 19.87 36.14
C ARG A 7 36.25 20.18 37.52
N LEU A 8 35.75 19.14 38.18
CA LEU A 8 36.01 18.99 39.62
C LEU A 8 36.12 17.52 40.04
N LEU A 9 37.28 17.21 40.47
CA LEU A 9 37.84 16.05 41.19
C LEU A 9 37.49 16.18 42.68
N LEU A 10 37.08 15.11 43.37
CA LEU A 10 37.15 15.04 44.82
C LEU A 10 37.47 13.61 45.29
N LEU A 11 38.71 13.50 45.76
CA LEU A 11 39.33 12.48 46.58
C LEU A 11 38.84 12.64 48.03
N PHE A 12 38.66 11.49 48.76
CA PHE A 12 38.84 11.35 50.20
C PHE A 12 39.11 9.88 50.45
N LEU A 13 40.30 9.42 50.74
CA LEU A 13 41.25 9.41 51.88
C LEU A 13 40.63 8.93 53.20
N GLY A 14 40.96 7.73 53.53
CA GLY A 14 41.71 7.27 54.70
C GLY A 14 40.94 7.09 56.02
N THR A 15 41.04 5.96 56.58
CA THR A 15 41.78 5.84 57.89
C THR A 15 41.93 4.38 58.29
N LEU A 16 43.17 4.09 58.54
CA LEU A 16 43.77 2.95 59.16
C LEU A 16 43.55 3.05 60.72
N PHE A 17 43.18 1.94 61.40
CA PHE A 17 43.35 1.83 62.82
C PHE A 17 43.97 0.47 63.16
N LEU A 18 45.22 0.52 63.61
CA LEU A 18 45.92 -0.47 64.32
C LEU A 18 45.71 -0.25 65.82
N SER A 19 45.54 -1.33 66.62
CA SER A 19 45.94 -1.46 68.01
C SER A 19 45.89 -2.94 68.42
N VAL A 20 46.93 -3.64 68.53
CA VAL A 20 47.93 -3.86 69.61
C VAL A 20 47.33 -4.38 70.93
N SER A 21 47.64 -5.67 71.12
CA SER A 21 48.15 -6.33 72.40
C SER A 21 47.28 -6.42 73.62
N CYS A 22 47.10 -7.63 74.16
CA CYS A 22 47.75 -8.01 75.37
C CYS A 22 47.61 -9.50 75.68
N LEU A 23 48.73 -10.08 76.11
CA LEU A 23 48.91 -11.38 76.76
C LEU A 23 48.20 -11.49 78.12
N ALA A 24 47.56 -12.62 78.36
CA ALA A 24 47.59 -13.19 79.69
C ALA A 24 47.34 -14.71 79.65
N GLY A 25 48.21 -15.46 80.23
CA GLY A 25 48.25 -16.89 80.27
C GLY A 25 47.30 -17.49 81.32
N GLY A 26 47.13 -18.80 81.24
CA GLY A 26 46.47 -19.51 82.32
C GLY A 26 45.94 -20.89 81.90
N GLN A 27 46.73 -21.89 82.26
CA GLN A 27 46.31 -23.23 82.68
C GLN A 27 45.76 -24.25 81.74
N ARG A 28 46.60 -25.26 81.53
CA ARG A 28 46.25 -26.61 81.06
C ARG A 28 45.26 -27.29 81.99
N GLU A 29 44.10 -27.60 81.50
CA GLU A 29 43.33 -28.76 82.01
C GLU A 29 43.26 -29.80 80.95
N ARG A 30 43.84 -30.98 81.24
CA ARG A 30 43.66 -32.20 80.43
C ARG A 30 42.25 -32.70 80.73
N ARG A 31 41.38 -32.63 79.73
CA ARG A 31 40.14 -33.40 79.68
C ARG A 31 40.28 -34.53 78.66
N SER A 32 39.92 -35.69 79.13
CA SER A 32 39.92 -36.98 78.51
C SER A 32 39.27 -36.92 77.10
N ALA A 33 39.89 -37.61 76.17
CA ALA A 33 39.31 -37.88 74.85
C ALA A 33 38.07 -38.75 75.00
N ASP A 34 36.93 -38.17 74.86
CA ASP A 34 35.68 -38.87 74.62
C ASP A 34 35.69 -39.24 73.13
N LEU A 35 35.69 -40.55 72.84
CA LEU A 35 35.63 -41.08 71.52
C LEU A 35 34.23 -40.79 70.94
N ALA A 36 34.08 -39.69 70.20
CA ALA A 36 32.89 -39.43 69.46
C ALA A 36 32.71 -40.55 68.39
N GLU A 37 31.60 -41.27 68.49
CA GLU A 37 31.16 -42.18 67.44
C GLU A 37 31.16 -41.50 66.10
N PRO A 38 31.62 -42.16 65.04
CA PRO A 38 31.61 -41.57 63.70
C PRO A 38 30.15 -41.25 63.27
N THR A 39 29.85 -39.98 63.14
CA THR A 39 28.58 -39.51 62.57
C THR A 39 28.40 -40.19 61.23
N PRO A 40 27.25 -40.87 60.94
CA PRO A 40 27.03 -41.51 59.67
C PRO A 40 27.07 -40.42 58.59
N ILE A 41 27.93 -40.63 57.61
CA ILE A 41 27.97 -39.78 56.38
C ILE A 41 26.58 -39.84 55.80
N PRO A 42 25.87 -38.68 55.59
CA PRO A 42 24.58 -38.68 54.96
C PRO A 42 24.74 -39.30 53.58
N THR A 43 24.08 -40.42 53.33
CA THR A 43 24.00 -41.03 52.01
C THR A 43 23.45 -39.98 51.06
N ALA A 44 24.22 -39.62 50.05
CA ALA A 44 23.75 -38.68 49.04
C ALA A 44 22.45 -39.22 48.48
N VAL A 45 21.34 -38.48 48.66
CA VAL A 45 20.08 -38.78 48.02
C VAL A 45 20.34 -38.62 46.49
N THR A 46 20.51 -39.75 45.84
CA THR A 46 20.58 -39.78 44.37
C THR A 46 19.24 -39.26 43.87
N ALA A 47 19.23 -38.09 43.28
CA ALA A 47 18.01 -37.55 42.66
C ALA A 47 17.45 -38.60 41.69
N ALA A 48 16.22 -39.01 41.95
CA ALA A 48 15.56 -39.99 41.07
C ALA A 48 15.48 -39.32 39.66
N ARG A 49 16.04 -40.01 38.68
CA ARG A 49 15.92 -39.55 37.29
C ARG A 49 14.47 -39.55 36.89
N PRO A 50 13.97 -38.56 36.15
CA PRO A 50 12.59 -38.56 35.66
C PRO A 50 12.35 -39.74 34.74
N THR A 51 11.20 -40.35 34.87
CA THR A 51 10.79 -41.43 33.98
C THR A 51 9.63 -40.96 33.10
N TYR A 52 9.60 -41.42 31.86
CA TYR A 52 8.58 -41.10 30.87
C TYR A 52 8.01 -42.40 30.31
N GLU A 53 6.72 -42.45 30.10
CA GLU A 53 6.05 -43.57 29.47
C GLU A 53 5.84 -43.30 28.00
N VAL A 54 6.16 -44.26 27.14
CA VAL A 54 5.86 -44.18 25.71
C VAL A 54 4.36 -44.28 25.50
N ALA A 55 3.74 -43.20 25.06
CA ALA A 55 2.29 -43.13 24.85
C ALA A 55 1.97 -42.82 23.38
N ARG A 56 0.74 -43.16 22.98
CA ARG A 56 0.20 -42.70 21.68
C ARG A 56 -0.45 -41.33 21.83
N GLY A 57 -0.35 -40.55 20.78
CA GLY A 57 -0.99 -39.23 20.75
C GLY A 57 -0.74 -38.50 19.44
N THR A 58 -1.12 -37.24 19.44
CA THR A 58 -0.89 -36.34 18.31
C THR A 58 0.40 -35.54 18.54
N VAL A 59 1.24 -35.50 17.52
CA VAL A 59 2.41 -34.61 17.42
C VAL A 59 2.17 -33.65 16.30
N THR A 60 2.29 -32.34 16.59
CA THR A 60 2.08 -31.27 15.63
C THR A 60 3.37 -30.47 15.48
N PHE A 61 3.82 -30.34 14.25
CA PHE A 61 4.90 -29.40 13.91
C PHE A 61 4.27 -28.07 13.51
N THR A 62 4.52 -27.03 14.28
CA THR A 62 4.05 -25.68 14.04
C THR A 62 5.20 -24.77 13.60
N LEU A 63 4.89 -23.84 12.73
CA LEU A 63 5.79 -22.75 12.34
C LEU A 63 5.25 -21.42 12.87
N ASP A 64 6.09 -20.71 13.62
CA ASP A 64 5.79 -19.39 14.15
C ASP A 64 6.58 -18.34 13.40
N PHE A 65 5.92 -17.28 12.98
CA PHE A 65 6.56 -16.12 12.35
C PHE A 65 5.80 -14.84 12.67
N THR A 66 6.34 -13.71 12.24
CA THR A 66 5.72 -12.40 12.46
C THR A 66 5.41 -11.73 11.13
N GLY A 67 4.29 -11.01 11.10
CA GLY A 67 3.87 -10.18 9.99
C GLY A 67 3.47 -8.78 10.44
N ARG A 68 3.11 -7.97 9.47
CA ARG A 68 2.55 -6.63 9.67
C ARG A 68 1.21 -6.55 8.96
N VAL A 69 0.23 -5.95 9.61
CA VAL A 69 -1.05 -5.62 8.99
C VAL A 69 -0.84 -4.47 8.00
N VAL A 70 -1.30 -4.65 6.78
CA VAL A 70 -1.20 -3.67 5.69
C VAL A 70 -2.56 -3.52 5.01
N PRO A 71 -2.87 -2.38 4.41
CA PRO A 71 -4.04 -2.25 3.55
C PRO A 71 -3.92 -3.16 2.32
N VAL A 72 -5.04 -3.65 1.82
CA VAL A 72 -5.09 -4.45 0.58
C VAL A 72 -4.85 -3.56 -0.65
N VAL A 73 -5.36 -2.33 -0.60
CA VAL A 73 -5.23 -1.35 -1.68
C VAL A 73 -4.33 -0.23 -1.23
N GLU A 74 -3.19 -0.10 -1.87
CA GLU A 74 -2.27 1.03 -1.74
C GLU A 74 -1.91 1.52 -3.14
N GLU A 75 -1.94 2.85 -3.34
CA GLU A 75 -1.57 3.46 -4.61
C GLU A 75 -0.55 4.58 -4.38
N PRO A 76 0.56 4.58 -5.13
CA PRO A 76 1.54 5.66 -5.05
C PRO A 76 0.97 6.95 -5.65
N LEU A 77 1.10 8.03 -4.91
CA LEU A 77 0.74 9.38 -5.34
C LEU A 77 1.92 10.01 -6.09
N PHE A 78 1.67 10.58 -7.25
CA PHE A 78 2.68 11.27 -8.05
C PHE A 78 2.06 12.39 -8.90
N PHE A 79 2.85 13.40 -9.21
CA PHE A 79 2.47 14.39 -10.19
C PHE A 79 2.76 13.89 -11.62
N PRO A 80 1.84 14.09 -12.58
CA PRO A 80 2.08 13.68 -13.98
C PRO A 80 3.01 14.64 -14.75
N ARG A 81 3.56 15.66 -14.09
CA ARG A 81 4.51 16.64 -14.65
C ARG A 81 5.53 17.11 -13.63
N ASP A 82 6.65 17.63 -14.11
CA ASP A 82 7.65 18.28 -13.28
C ASP A 82 7.14 19.63 -12.76
N GLY A 83 7.61 20.05 -11.59
CA GLY A 83 7.30 21.36 -11.07
C GLY A 83 7.84 21.64 -9.68
N LEU A 84 7.56 22.84 -9.20
CA LEU A 84 7.80 23.25 -7.83
C LEU A 84 6.48 23.15 -7.05
N VAL A 85 6.48 22.51 -5.90
CA VAL A 85 5.28 22.43 -5.03
C VAL A 85 4.97 23.84 -4.50
N ALA A 86 3.77 24.33 -4.79
CA ALA A 86 3.31 25.61 -4.27
C ALA A 86 2.67 25.44 -2.90
N ASN A 87 1.67 24.55 -2.79
CA ASN A 87 0.94 24.32 -1.56
C ASN A 87 0.79 22.81 -1.31
N VAL A 88 0.71 22.45 -0.03
CA VAL A 88 0.34 21.12 0.46
C VAL A 88 -0.83 21.37 1.41
N TYR A 89 -1.98 20.74 1.13
CA TYR A 89 -3.24 20.98 1.83
C TYR A 89 -3.53 19.92 2.89
N LEU A 90 -2.94 18.75 2.75
CA LEU A 90 -3.18 17.58 3.57
C LEU A 90 -1.85 16.95 4.01
N ASP A 91 -1.88 16.25 5.15
CA ASP A 91 -0.72 15.59 5.74
C ASP A 91 -0.90 14.06 5.81
N SER A 92 0.18 13.35 6.15
CA SER A 92 0.09 11.90 6.42
C SER A 92 -0.84 11.63 7.60
N GLY A 93 -1.77 10.69 7.44
CA GLY A 93 -2.83 10.35 8.39
C GLY A 93 -4.17 11.02 8.13
N ASP A 94 -4.24 11.96 7.16
CA ASP A 94 -5.49 12.60 6.79
C ASP A 94 -6.36 11.67 5.92
N ARG A 95 -7.68 11.71 6.13
CA ARG A 95 -8.65 11.02 5.30
C ARG A 95 -9.10 11.89 4.15
N VAL A 96 -9.19 11.29 2.98
CA VAL A 96 -9.53 11.98 1.72
C VAL A 96 -10.65 11.25 1.00
N GLN A 97 -11.37 12.01 0.18
CA GLN A 97 -12.31 11.49 -0.79
C GLN A 97 -11.71 11.54 -2.20
N ALA A 98 -12.19 10.66 -3.08
CA ALA A 98 -11.78 10.67 -4.47
C ALA A 98 -11.97 12.06 -5.10
N GLY A 99 -10.90 12.62 -5.68
CA GLY A 99 -10.89 13.95 -6.27
C GLY A 99 -10.48 15.09 -5.34
N ASP A 100 -10.25 14.84 -4.05
CA ASP A 100 -9.71 15.85 -3.15
C ASP A 100 -8.30 16.28 -3.56
N VAL A 101 -8.01 17.57 -3.46
CA VAL A 101 -6.70 18.14 -3.78
C VAL A 101 -5.77 17.96 -2.59
N ILE A 102 -4.71 17.19 -2.77
CA ILE A 102 -3.69 16.92 -1.74
C ILE A 102 -2.62 18.04 -1.76
N ALA A 103 -2.15 18.39 -2.96
CA ALA A 103 -1.13 19.41 -3.18
C ALA A 103 -1.23 19.99 -4.59
N ASP A 104 -0.61 21.14 -4.83
CA ASP A 104 -0.48 21.73 -6.15
C ASP A 104 0.95 22.18 -6.46
N LEU A 105 1.25 22.28 -7.74
CA LEU A 105 2.48 22.88 -8.26
C LEU A 105 2.29 24.37 -8.53
N ASP A 106 3.40 25.12 -8.58
CA ASP A 106 3.39 26.52 -8.97
C ASP A 106 2.92 26.69 -10.42
N ASN A 107 1.76 27.30 -10.57
CA ASN A 107 1.07 27.53 -11.83
C ASN A 107 1.11 28.98 -12.28
N THR A 108 1.84 29.86 -11.58
CA THR A 108 1.85 31.33 -11.84
C THR A 108 2.11 31.65 -13.32
N ALA A 109 3.04 30.94 -13.94
CA ALA A 109 3.35 31.16 -15.36
C ALA A 109 2.22 30.64 -16.28
N LEU A 110 1.64 29.47 -15.97
CA LEU A 110 0.52 28.89 -16.73
C LEU A 110 -0.74 29.73 -16.62
N GLU A 111 -1.03 30.28 -15.45
CA GLU A 111 -2.16 31.18 -15.22
C GLU A 111 -2.03 32.45 -16.07
N ALA A 112 -0.84 33.02 -16.15
CA ALA A 112 -0.59 34.18 -16.99
C ALA A 112 -0.76 33.86 -18.49
N GLU A 113 -0.26 32.70 -18.93
CA GLU A 113 -0.43 32.23 -20.31
C GLU A 113 -1.91 31.92 -20.62
N LEU A 114 -2.65 31.34 -19.69
CA LEU A 114 -4.09 31.05 -19.86
C LEU A 114 -4.89 32.35 -20.04
N VAL A 115 -4.63 33.39 -19.25
CA VAL A 115 -5.28 34.70 -19.40
C VAL A 115 -5.00 35.29 -20.78
N LEU A 116 -3.76 35.19 -21.27
CA LEU A 116 -3.41 35.66 -22.61
C LEU A 116 -4.13 34.84 -23.71
N ALA A 117 -4.18 33.54 -23.58
CA ALA A 117 -4.86 32.65 -24.54
C ALA A 117 -6.37 32.90 -24.56
N GLN A 118 -7.00 33.05 -23.38
CA GLN A 118 -8.42 33.41 -23.28
C GLN A 118 -8.71 34.78 -23.91
N SER A 119 -7.82 35.74 -23.76
CA SER A 119 -7.94 37.04 -24.40
C SER A 119 -7.83 36.94 -25.93
N ALA A 120 -6.93 36.09 -26.43
CA ALA A 120 -6.80 35.84 -27.86
C ALA A 120 -8.04 35.15 -28.44
N LEU A 121 -8.60 34.15 -27.72
CA LEU A 121 -9.86 33.50 -28.09
C LEU A 121 -11.00 34.52 -28.18
N ALA A 122 -11.17 35.35 -27.16
CA ALA A 122 -12.22 36.39 -27.17
C ALA A 122 -12.08 37.39 -28.33
N VAL A 123 -10.86 37.72 -28.75
CA VAL A 123 -10.60 38.59 -29.93
C VAL A 123 -11.00 37.87 -31.20
N ALA A 124 -10.61 36.56 -31.37
CA ALA A 124 -10.95 35.79 -32.55
C ALA A 124 -12.48 35.58 -32.68
N GLU A 125 -13.18 35.22 -31.59
CA GLU A 125 -14.63 35.11 -31.51
C GLU A 125 -15.33 36.45 -31.85
N GLY A 126 -14.80 37.56 -31.36
CA GLY A 126 -15.28 38.91 -31.66
C GLY A 126 -15.15 39.23 -33.12
N GLN A 127 -14.04 38.90 -33.78
CA GLN A 127 -13.84 39.07 -35.23
C GLN A 127 -14.79 38.23 -36.06
N LEU A 128 -14.97 36.95 -35.71
CA LEU A 128 -15.91 36.06 -36.35
C LEU A 128 -17.36 36.58 -36.23
N THR A 129 -17.75 36.99 -35.03
CA THR A 129 -19.07 37.56 -34.76
C THR A 129 -19.31 38.84 -35.59
N LEU A 130 -18.33 39.72 -35.67
CA LEU A 130 -18.42 40.93 -36.47
C LEU A 130 -18.57 40.61 -37.96
N SER A 131 -17.77 39.66 -38.46
CA SER A 131 -17.88 39.20 -39.87
C SER A 131 -19.26 38.61 -40.16
N GLN A 132 -19.78 37.76 -39.29
CA GLN A 132 -21.13 37.20 -39.39
C GLN A 132 -22.21 38.27 -39.42
N GLN A 133 -22.11 39.30 -38.53
CA GLN A 133 -23.04 40.44 -38.53
C GLN A 133 -22.99 41.24 -39.85
N GLN A 134 -21.80 41.44 -40.40
CA GLN A 134 -21.62 42.13 -41.67
C GLN A 134 -22.24 41.37 -42.85
N ILE A 135 -22.01 40.05 -42.88
CA ILE A 135 -22.60 39.16 -43.90
C ILE A 135 -24.13 39.17 -43.79
N GLU A 136 -24.67 39.05 -42.56
CA GLU A 136 -26.12 39.07 -42.36
C GLU A 136 -26.75 40.43 -42.76
N GLN A 137 -26.13 41.55 -42.46
CA GLN A 137 -26.58 42.85 -42.93
C GLN A 137 -26.53 42.99 -44.44
N ALA A 138 -25.45 42.48 -45.08
CA ALA A 138 -25.33 42.47 -46.54
C ALA A 138 -26.39 41.55 -47.17
N ARG A 139 -26.68 40.41 -46.59
CA ARG A 139 -27.71 39.46 -47.03
C ARG A 139 -29.11 40.11 -46.97
N GLN A 140 -29.45 40.74 -45.85
CA GLN A 140 -30.73 41.46 -45.70
C GLN A 140 -30.89 42.57 -46.73
N ALA A 141 -29.84 43.31 -47.05
CA ALA A 141 -29.84 44.33 -48.07
C ALA A 141 -30.04 43.73 -49.49
N ALA A 142 -29.38 42.63 -49.80
CA ALA A 142 -29.52 41.87 -51.06
C ALA A 142 -30.91 41.27 -51.22
N GLU A 143 -31.48 40.66 -50.14
CA GLU A 143 -32.86 40.16 -50.13
C GLU A 143 -33.88 41.30 -50.42
N LEU A 144 -33.71 42.44 -49.77
CA LEU A 144 -34.57 43.60 -50.03
C LEU A 144 -34.49 44.09 -51.47
N ALA A 145 -33.27 44.10 -52.05
CA ALA A 145 -33.07 44.48 -53.45
C ALA A 145 -33.71 43.48 -54.42
N ARG A 146 -33.61 42.19 -54.12
CA ARG A 146 -34.29 41.12 -54.87
C ARG A 146 -35.82 41.31 -54.80
N ASP A 147 -36.37 41.52 -53.63
CA ASP A 147 -37.80 41.68 -53.39
C ASP A 147 -38.36 42.94 -54.17
N LEU A 148 -37.61 44.04 -54.19
CA LEU A 148 -37.94 45.22 -54.98
C LEU A 148 -37.94 44.89 -56.48
N SER A 149 -36.90 44.16 -56.96
CA SER A 149 -36.84 43.74 -58.34
C SER A 149 -38.01 42.80 -58.75
N GLN A 150 -38.39 41.94 -57.80
CA GLN A 150 -39.53 41.04 -57.96
C GLN A 150 -40.85 41.82 -58.03
N LEU A 151 -41.04 42.84 -57.20
CA LEU A 151 -42.22 43.70 -57.25
C LEU A 151 -42.35 44.43 -58.61
N ASP A 152 -41.22 44.97 -59.12
CA ASP A 152 -41.21 45.59 -60.48
C ASP A 152 -41.57 44.62 -61.55
N LEU A 153 -41.08 43.37 -61.49
CA LEU A 153 -41.45 42.28 -62.43
C LEU A 153 -42.95 41.95 -62.30
N ASP A 154 -43.45 41.73 -61.09
CA ASP A 154 -44.87 41.39 -60.85
C ASP A 154 -45.79 42.51 -61.36
N PHE A 155 -45.45 43.79 -61.20
CA PHE A 155 -46.17 44.93 -61.72
C PHE A 155 -46.17 44.95 -63.26
N ALA A 156 -44.99 44.73 -63.88
CA ALA A 156 -44.87 44.66 -65.34
C ALA A 156 -45.68 43.53 -65.96
N VAL A 157 -45.69 42.35 -65.37
CA VAL A 157 -46.50 41.19 -65.80
C VAL A 157 -47.96 41.46 -65.61
N GLN A 158 -48.41 42.13 -64.54
CA GLN A 158 -49.80 42.49 -64.32
C GLN A 158 -50.29 43.55 -65.33
N GLU A 159 -49.46 44.52 -65.65
CA GLU A 159 -49.81 45.58 -66.64
C GLU A 159 -49.90 45.02 -68.02
N ALA A 160 -49.00 44.15 -68.47
CA ALA A 160 -48.96 43.54 -69.78
C ALA A 160 -50.13 42.54 -70.05
N GLY A 161 -50.74 41.98 -69.00
CA GLY A 161 -51.87 41.08 -69.09
C GLY A 161 -51.58 39.75 -69.83
N SER A 162 -52.64 39.18 -70.49
CA SER A 162 -52.54 37.84 -71.08
C SER A 162 -51.92 37.83 -72.47
N ASN A 163 -51.68 39.00 -73.10
CA ASN A 163 -51.21 39.08 -74.50
C ASN A 163 -50.22 40.24 -74.69
N PRO A 164 -49.00 40.18 -74.10
CA PRO A 164 -48.01 41.23 -74.14
C PRO A 164 -47.55 41.61 -75.55
N THR A 165 -47.32 42.88 -75.76
CA THR A 165 -46.59 43.34 -76.92
C THR A 165 -45.12 42.92 -76.91
N ALA A 166 -44.40 43.00 -78.01
CA ALA A 166 -42.99 42.64 -78.04
C ALA A 166 -42.13 43.55 -77.17
N GLU A 167 -42.55 44.79 -76.99
CA GLU A 167 -41.84 45.70 -76.05
C GLU A 167 -42.12 45.36 -74.59
N GLU A 168 -43.34 45.08 -74.24
CA GLU A 168 -43.71 44.61 -72.88
C GLU A 168 -43.03 43.27 -72.56
N GLN A 169 -42.96 42.34 -73.47
CA GLN A 169 -42.26 41.08 -73.29
C GLN A 169 -40.77 41.31 -73.09
N TYR A 170 -40.13 42.19 -73.80
CA TYR A 170 -38.75 42.54 -73.61
C TYR A 170 -38.51 43.16 -72.22
N GLN A 171 -39.40 44.00 -71.72
CA GLN A 171 -39.30 44.56 -70.34
C GLN A 171 -39.46 43.46 -69.29
N ILE A 172 -40.41 42.52 -69.45
CA ILE A 172 -40.58 41.36 -68.51
C ILE A 172 -39.34 40.50 -68.54
N ASP A 173 -38.79 40.16 -69.71
CA ASP A 173 -37.58 39.33 -69.80
C ASP A 173 -36.38 40.01 -69.13
N ARG A 174 -36.24 41.34 -69.32
CA ARG A 174 -35.18 42.14 -68.66
C ARG A 174 -35.31 42.14 -67.12
N LEU A 175 -36.55 42.34 -66.62
CA LEU A 175 -36.79 42.33 -65.18
C LEU A 175 -36.61 40.96 -64.59
N THR A 176 -36.97 39.88 -65.33
CA THR A 176 -36.71 38.49 -64.91
C THR A 176 -35.18 38.27 -64.72
N LEU A 177 -34.36 38.76 -65.65
CA LEU A 177 -32.94 38.67 -65.55
C LEU A 177 -32.38 39.45 -64.28
N LEU A 178 -32.97 40.66 -64.03
CA LEU A 178 -32.59 41.45 -62.83
C LEU A 178 -32.93 40.70 -61.56
N VAL A 179 -34.08 40.10 -61.44
CA VAL A 179 -34.44 39.26 -60.29
C VAL A 179 -33.48 38.06 -60.14
N ALA A 180 -33.17 37.40 -61.29
CA ALA A 180 -32.20 36.29 -61.22
C ALA A 180 -30.81 36.76 -60.83
N MET A 181 -30.34 37.90 -61.22
CA MET A 181 -29.06 38.50 -60.77
C MET A 181 -29.08 38.83 -59.29
N ALA A 182 -30.16 39.43 -58.77
CA ALA A 182 -30.31 39.76 -57.37
C ALA A 182 -30.38 38.46 -56.47
N GLN A 183 -31.05 37.39 -57.02
CA GLN A 183 -31.02 36.08 -56.30
C GLN A 183 -29.61 35.48 -56.21
N LEU A 184 -28.85 35.56 -57.32
CA LEU A 184 -27.44 35.08 -57.29
C LEU A 184 -26.57 35.87 -56.28
N GLU A 185 -26.86 37.15 -56.05
CA GLU A 185 -26.15 37.94 -55.05
C GLU A 185 -26.51 37.48 -53.63
N VAL A 186 -27.77 37.17 -53.33
CA VAL A 186 -28.21 36.55 -52.08
C VAL A 186 -27.52 35.21 -51.86
N ASP A 187 -27.57 34.32 -52.90
CA ASP A 187 -26.99 32.98 -52.84
C ASP A 187 -25.44 33.01 -52.61
N ALA A 188 -24.77 34.02 -53.19
CA ALA A 188 -23.33 34.22 -52.99
C ALA A 188 -22.98 34.60 -51.54
N LEU A 189 -23.84 35.29 -50.81
CA LEU A 189 -23.64 35.69 -49.44
C LEU A 189 -23.88 34.55 -48.45
N ASP A 190 -24.76 33.59 -48.78
CA ASP A 190 -25.00 32.39 -47.94
C ASP A 190 -23.78 31.46 -47.84
N SER A 191 -22.82 31.56 -48.77
CA SER A 191 -21.61 30.69 -48.82
C SER A 191 -20.33 31.36 -48.25
N THR A 192 -20.41 32.55 -47.67
CA THR A 192 -19.23 33.37 -47.34
C THR A 192 -18.82 33.40 -45.88
N LEU A 193 -19.05 32.32 -45.09
CA LEU A 193 -18.32 32.17 -43.80
C LEU A 193 -16.83 32.06 -44.13
N ASP A 194 -16.04 33.01 -43.60
CA ASP A 194 -14.61 33.03 -43.81
C ASP A 194 -13.97 31.85 -43.03
N PRO A 195 -13.46 30.80 -43.71
CA PRO A 195 -12.87 29.63 -43.05
C PRO A 195 -11.64 30.00 -42.23
N GLU A 196 -10.93 31.10 -42.53
CA GLU A 196 -9.75 31.56 -41.83
C GLU A 196 -10.13 32.07 -40.42
N LEU A 197 -11.25 32.81 -40.31
CA LEU A 197 -11.74 33.27 -39.03
C LEU A 197 -12.20 32.15 -38.11
N GLN A 198 -12.88 31.14 -38.69
CA GLN A 198 -13.27 29.95 -37.94
C GLN A 198 -12.05 29.18 -37.46
N SER A 199 -11.04 28.96 -38.34
CA SER A 199 -9.78 28.32 -37.97
C SER A 199 -9.04 29.08 -36.85
N ALA A 200 -9.08 30.42 -36.90
CA ALA A 200 -8.43 31.22 -35.83
C ALA A 200 -9.09 31.04 -34.45
N VAL A 201 -10.43 30.92 -34.42
CA VAL A 201 -11.19 30.61 -33.21
C VAL A 201 -10.83 29.20 -32.69
N ASP A 202 -10.85 28.20 -33.61
CA ASP A 202 -10.55 26.83 -33.26
C ASP A 202 -9.12 26.67 -32.73
N GLU A 203 -8.13 27.33 -33.33
CA GLU A 203 -6.73 27.34 -32.85
C GLU A 203 -6.60 27.98 -31.48
N ALA A 204 -7.24 29.13 -31.24
CA ALA A 204 -7.22 29.81 -29.96
C ALA A 204 -7.94 28.97 -28.87
N ALA A 205 -9.04 28.30 -29.19
CA ALA A 205 -9.76 27.43 -28.28
C ALA A 205 -8.93 26.20 -27.91
N LEU A 206 -8.22 25.57 -28.86
CA LEU A 206 -7.30 24.49 -28.60
C LEU A 206 -6.15 24.91 -27.66
N ARG A 207 -5.63 26.13 -27.82
CA ARG A 207 -4.58 26.65 -26.93
C ARG A 207 -5.10 26.82 -25.51
N VAL A 208 -6.30 27.33 -25.32
CA VAL A 208 -6.95 27.43 -23.99
C VAL A 208 -7.12 26.04 -23.37
N ALA A 209 -7.68 25.09 -24.11
CA ALA A 209 -7.89 23.72 -23.62
C ALA A 209 -6.57 23.01 -23.25
N GLU A 210 -5.49 23.23 -24.00
CA GLU A 210 -4.17 22.68 -23.68
C GLU A 210 -3.63 23.26 -22.36
N LEU A 211 -3.74 24.55 -22.13
CA LEU A 211 -3.29 25.21 -20.91
C LEU A 211 -4.11 24.77 -19.69
N GLU A 212 -5.43 24.65 -19.83
CA GLU A 212 -6.33 24.13 -18.81
C GLU A 212 -5.97 22.67 -18.44
N SER A 213 -5.66 21.84 -19.43
CA SER A 213 -5.18 20.48 -19.22
C SER A 213 -3.85 20.45 -18.47
N GLN A 214 -2.91 21.33 -18.79
CA GLN A 214 -1.64 21.47 -18.09
C GLN A 214 -1.83 21.92 -16.64
N MET A 215 -2.77 22.82 -16.37
CA MET A 215 -3.13 23.24 -15.01
C MET A 215 -3.75 22.10 -14.20
N ALA A 216 -4.67 21.33 -14.80
CA ALA A 216 -5.25 20.16 -14.16
C ALA A 216 -4.18 19.12 -13.76
N ARG A 217 -3.17 18.91 -14.62
CA ARG A 217 -2.03 18.02 -14.34
C ARG A 217 -1.06 18.57 -13.29
N SER A 218 -1.23 19.80 -12.85
CA SER A 218 -0.43 20.39 -11.77
C SER A 218 -1.00 20.13 -10.39
N GLN A 219 -2.18 19.52 -10.29
CA GLN A 219 -2.81 19.14 -9.04
C GLN A 219 -2.57 17.67 -8.74
N LEU A 220 -2.24 17.38 -7.50
CA LEU A 220 -2.20 16.03 -6.96
C LEU A 220 -3.56 15.75 -6.33
N LEU A 221 -4.33 14.88 -6.98
CA LEU A 221 -5.67 14.50 -6.54
C LEU A 221 -5.65 13.11 -5.93
N ALA A 222 -6.55 12.88 -4.95
CA ALA A 222 -6.78 11.54 -4.42
C ALA A 222 -7.51 10.68 -5.47
N PRO A 223 -6.95 9.50 -5.87
CA PRO A 223 -7.58 8.65 -6.87
C PRO A 223 -8.82 7.90 -6.36
N PHE A 224 -8.92 7.66 -5.04
CA PHE A 224 -10.05 7.00 -4.37
C PHE A 224 -10.20 7.50 -2.93
N ASP A 225 -11.28 7.10 -2.26
CA ASP A 225 -11.53 7.40 -0.85
C ASP A 225 -10.58 6.59 0.04
N GLY A 226 -9.79 7.25 0.89
CA GLY A 226 -8.77 6.56 1.67
C GLY A 226 -8.12 7.42 2.73
N GLU A 227 -6.97 6.96 3.21
CA GLU A 227 -6.09 7.66 4.16
C GLU A 227 -4.69 7.79 3.58
N ILE A 228 -4.08 8.94 3.71
CA ILE A 228 -2.71 9.19 3.26
C ILE A 228 -1.73 8.48 4.19
N SER A 229 -1.24 7.31 3.78
CA SER A 229 -0.28 6.51 4.58
C SER A 229 1.06 7.22 4.74
N SER A 230 1.51 7.89 3.68
CA SER A 230 2.74 8.67 3.70
C SER A 230 2.67 9.81 2.69
N LEU A 231 3.24 10.96 3.03
CA LEU A 231 3.37 12.10 2.13
C LEU A 231 4.74 12.74 2.35
N ASN A 232 5.52 12.85 1.27
CA ASN A 232 6.85 13.44 1.31
C ASN A 232 6.88 14.70 0.43
N LEU A 233 6.04 15.66 0.76
CA LEU A 233 5.93 16.95 0.08
C LEU A 233 6.16 18.10 1.06
N ALA A 234 6.67 19.19 0.52
CA ALA A 234 6.75 20.47 1.23
C ALA A 234 6.72 21.61 0.21
N PRO A 235 6.11 22.77 0.55
CA PRO A 235 6.16 23.95 -0.30
C PRO A 235 7.60 24.34 -0.67
N GLY A 236 7.83 24.62 -1.95
CA GLY A 236 9.15 24.92 -2.50
C GLY A 236 10.03 23.72 -2.87
N ARG A 237 9.56 22.48 -2.66
CA ARG A 237 10.24 21.26 -3.12
C ARG A 237 10.03 21.11 -4.64
N SER A 238 11.11 20.72 -5.36
CA SER A 238 11.00 20.28 -6.75
C SER A 238 10.63 18.82 -6.82
N VAL A 239 9.70 18.49 -7.68
CA VAL A 239 9.24 17.12 -7.97
C VAL A 239 9.42 16.80 -9.44
N ALA A 240 9.73 15.55 -9.76
CA ALA A 240 9.78 15.05 -11.12
C ALA A 240 8.47 14.38 -11.52
N ALA A 241 8.16 14.35 -12.82
CA ALA A 241 6.99 13.64 -13.32
C ALA A 241 7.07 12.16 -12.97
N PHE A 242 5.95 11.58 -12.49
CA PHE A 242 5.79 10.17 -12.13
C PHE A 242 6.73 9.68 -11.00
N GLU A 243 7.38 10.58 -10.29
CA GLU A 243 8.10 10.24 -9.06
C GLU A 243 7.11 10.10 -7.90
N PRO A 244 7.10 8.96 -7.17
CA PRO A 244 6.22 8.78 -6.03
C PRO A 244 6.53 9.80 -4.93
N VAL A 245 5.53 10.57 -4.52
CA VAL A 245 5.63 11.59 -3.47
C VAL A 245 4.86 11.22 -2.21
N GLY A 246 4.08 10.17 -2.26
CA GLY A 246 3.29 9.65 -1.15
C GLY A 246 2.59 8.35 -1.50
N VAL A 247 1.81 7.83 -0.57
CA VAL A 247 0.99 6.62 -0.73
C VAL A 247 -0.38 6.89 -0.15
N LEU A 248 -1.42 6.60 -0.92
CA LEU A 248 -2.81 6.57 -0.47
C LEU A 248 -3.23 5.12 -0.27
N ALA A 249 -3.88 4.82 0.85
CA ALA A 249 -4.32 3.49 1.21
C ALA A 249 -5.82 3.48 1.51
N ASP A 250 -6.50 2.37 1.19
CA ASP A 250 -7.85 2.10 1.66
C ASP A 250 -7.78 1.29 2.97
N PRO A 251 -8.02 1.91 4.14
CA PRO A 251 -7.95 1.22 5.42
C PRO A 251 -9.13 0.27 5.67
N SER A 252 -10.14 0.23 4.80
CA SER A 252 -11.34 -0.60 4.99
C SER A 252 -11.08 -2.10 4.79
N GLN A 253 -10.02 -2.44 4.05
CA GLN A 253 -9.60 -3.81 3.79
C GLN A 253 -8.15 -3.99 4.19
N ILE A 254 -7.92 -4.91 5.11
CA ILE A 254 -6.59 -5.19 5.64
C ILE A 254 -6.19 -6.64 5.39
N GLU A 255 -4.92 -6.84 5.13
CA GLU A 255 -4.27 -8.14 5.03
C GLU A 255 -2.96 -8.14 5.84
N ILE A 256 -2.26 -9.25 5.84
CA ILE A 256 -0.97 -9.35 6.51
C ILE A 256 0.12 -9.57 5.47
N SER A 257 1.17 -8.76 5.57
CA SER A 257 2.42 -8.94 4.85
C SER A 257 3.48 -9.51 5.79
N ALA A 258 4.15 -10.58 5.37
CA ALA A 258 5.24 -11.20 6.11
C ALA A 258 6.43 -11.53 5.20
N ASN A 259 7.60 -11.05 5.58
CA ASN A 259 8.84 -11.41 4.91
C ASN A 259 9.46 -12.61 5.60
N LEU A 260 9.54 -13.74 4.90
CA LEU A 260 9.97 -15.02 5.45
C LEU A 260 11.27 -15.50 4.81
N PRO A 261 12.17 -16.13 5.60
CA PRO A 261 13.32 -16.82 5.02
C PRO A 261 12.89 -17.99 4.13
N GLU A 262 13.67 -18.26 3.09
CA GLU A 262 13.44 -19.37 2.16
C GLU A 262 13.18 -20.73 2.85
N ALA A 263 13.89 -20.99 3.95
CA ALA A 263 13.76 -22.22 4.71
C ALA A 263 12.34 -22.39 5.31
N GLN A 264 11.71 -21.30 5.74
CA GLN A 264 10.35 -21.30 6.27
C GLN A 264 9.32 -21.40 5.14
N MET A 265 9.54 -20.67 4.03
CA MET A 265 8.66 -20.72 2.87
C MET A 265 8.53 -22.10 2.25
N ARG A 266 9.57 -22.95 2.36
CA ARG A 266 9.53 -24.36 1.87
C ARG A 266 8.54 -25.25 2.62
N GLU A 267 8.24 -24.88 3.85
CA GLU A 267 7.30 -25.60 4.72
C GLU A 267 5.87 -25.11 4.58
N LEU A 268 5.65 -24.00 3.85
CA LEU A 268 4.36 -23.35 3.70
C LEU A 268 3.77 -23.64 2.30
N ALA A 269 2.44 -23.56 2.22
CA ALA A 269 1.71 -23.61 0.97
C ALA A 269 0.53 -22.62 0.99
N GLU A 270 0.19 -22.12 -0.18
CA GLU A 270 -1.02 -21.29 -0.35
C GLU A 270 -2.25 -22.12 0.01
N GLY A 271 -3.20 -21.49 0.71
CA GLY A 271 -4.39 -22.14 1.25
C GLY A 271 -4.22 -22.76 2.64
N MET A 272 -3.03 -22.72 3.25
CA MET A 272 -2.86 -23.14 4.64
C MET A 272 -3.57 -22.18 5.59
N THR A 273 -4.25 -22.75 6.59
CA THR A 273 -4.87 -22.00 7.68
C THR A 273 -3.82 -21.60 8.71
N VAL A 274 -3.95 -20.39 9.22
CA VAL A 274 -3.08 -19.80 10.24
C VAL A 274 -3.89 -19.25 11.40
N GLU A 275 -3.26 -19.19 12.57
CA GLU A 275 -3.75 -18.47 13.74
C GLU A 275 -2.97 -17.16 13.87
N ILE A 276 -3.68 -16.04 14.05
CA ILE A 276 -3.13 -14.69 14.05
C ILE A 276 -3.41 -14.05 15.40
N GLU A 277 -2.36 -13.61 16.08
CA GLU A 277 -2.42 -12.95 17.37
C GLU A 277 -1.65 -11.61 17.35
N PRO A 278 -2.04 -10.60 18.16
CA PRO A 278 -1.22 -9.40 18.34
C PRO A 278 0.16 -9.75 18.92
N ALA A 279 1.24 -9.23 18.36
CA ALA A 279 2.60 -9.59 18.77
C ALA A 279 2.97 -9.18 20.21
N GLY A 280 2.24 -8.22 20.82
CA GLY A 280 2.54 -7.65 22.14
C GLY A 280 1.56 -8.04 23.26
N ALA A 281 0.42 -8.60 22.95
CA ALA A 281 -0.61 -8.95 23.93
C ALA A 281 -1.33 -10.23 23.46
N PRO A 282 -1.02 -11.39 24.07
CA PRO A 282 -1.72 -12.62 23.73
C PRO A 282 -3.23 -12.44 23.95
N GLY A 283 -4.02 -12.81 22.97
CA GLY A 283 -5.47 -12.71 22.98
C GLY A 283 -6.07 -13.92 22.27
N GLU A 284 -7.38 -13.92 22.11
CA GLU A 284 -8.06 -14.96 21.31
C GLU A 284 -7.55 -14.86 19.85
N PRO A 285 -6.97 -15.94 19.28
CA PRO A 285 -6.43 -15.90 17.93
C PRO A 285 -7.56 -15.69 16.90
N LEU A 286 -7.28 -14.93 15.84
CA LEU A 286 -8.13 -14.91 14.66
C LEU A 286 -7.60 -15.91 13.63
N ALA A 287 -8.53 -16.60 12.96
CA ALA A 287 -8.18 -17.46 11.86
C ALA A 287 -7.87 -16.64 10.60
N GLY A 288 -6.95 -17.16 9.80
CA GLY A 288 -6.61 -16.60 8.51
C GLY A 288 -6.07 -17.67 7.57
N THR A 289 -5.84 -17.27 6.33
CA THR A 289 -5.36 -18.14 5.27
C THR A 289 -4.21 -17.52 4.52
N ILE A 290 -3.17 -18.31 4.20
CA ILE A 290 -2.07 -17.87 3.32
C ILE A 290 -2.62 -17.76 1.90
N THR A 291 -2.67 -16.54 1.36
CA THR A 291 -3.22 -16.29 0.02
C THR A 291 -2.15 -16.29 -1.07
N ARG A 292 -0.93 -15.87 -0.72
CA ARG A 292 0.17 -15.79 -1.69
C ARG A 292 1.52 -16.05 -1.03
N LEU A 293 2.35 -16.83 -1.70
CA LEU A 293 3.76 -16.99 -1.39
C LEU A 293 4.60 -16.45 -2.56
N PRO A 294 5.80 -15.87 -2.29
CA PRO A 294 6.74 -15.49 -3.35
C PRO A 294 7.17 -16.68 -4.22
N ALA A 295 7.48 -16.42 -5.49
CA ALA A 295 8.08 -17.44 -6.34
C ALA A 295 9.48 -17.83 -5.79
N PRO A 296 9.90 -19.11 -5.85
CA PRO A 296 9.27 -20.26 -6.53
C PRO A 296 8.29 -21.05 -5.63
N PHE A 297 7.93 -20.56 -4.45
CA PHE A 297 7.15 -21.33 -3.46
C PHE A 297 5.64 -21.22 -3.67
N GLY A 298 5.17 -20.17 -4.38
CA GLY A 298 3.76 -19.93 -4.65
C GLY A 298 3.51 -19.10 -5.91
N SER A 299 2.31 -18.52 -5.99
CA SER A 299 1.80 -17.77 -7.14
C SER A 299 2.34 -16.34 -7.24
N GLY A 300 3.08 -15.86 -6.24
CA GLY A 300 3.67 -14.52 -6.22
C GLY A 300 4.67 -14.33 -7.35
N GLY A 301 4.55 -13.20 -8.07
CA GLY A 301 5.45 -12.82 -9.16
C GLY A 301 5.67 -11.31 -9.16
N GLY A 302 6.83 -10.86 -9.64
CA GLY A 302 7.20 -9.46 -9.71
C GLY A 302 8.14 -9.04 -8.57
N GLU A 303 8.12 -7.76 -8.23
CA GLU A 303 9.00 -7.16 -7.21
C GLU A 303 8.52 -7.40 -5.76
N GLU A 304 7.37 -8.03 -5.56
CA GLU A 304 6.82 -8.31 -4.23
C GLU A 304 7.29 -9.67 -3.70
N ASP A 305 8.27 -9.63 -2.84
CA ASP A 305 8.86 -10.81 -2.18
C ASP A 305 8.15 -11.20 -0.87
N ASP A 306 7.01 -10.58 -0.56
CA ASP A 306 6.30 -10.79 0.70
C ASP A 306 5.24 -11.90 0.58
N THR A 307 5.15 -12.71 1.63
CA THR A 307 4.04 -13.63 1.86
C THR A 307 2.80 -12.83 2.28
N ARG A 308 1.65 -13.08 1.63
CA ARG A 308 0.38 -12.43 1.93
C ARG A 308 -0.58 -13.40 2.60
N LEU A 309 -1.25 -12.92 3.65
CA LEU A 309 -2.23 -13.68 4.40
C LEU A 309 -3.49 -12.84 4.57
N GLN A 310 -4.64 -13.48 4.43
CA GLN A 310 -5.94 -12.85 4.62
C GLN A 310 -6.58 -13.33 5.91
N PHE A 311 -7.28 -12.44 6.62
CA PHE A 311 -8.12 -12.82 7.74
C PHE A 311 -9.40 -13.48 7.21
N ASP A 312 -9.83 -14.59 7.83
CA ASP A 312 -11.07 -15.27 7.44
C ASP A 312 -12.31 -14.46 7.86
N ASP A 313 -12.21 -13.70 8.98
CA ASP A 313 -13.21 -12.74 9.41
C ASP A 313 -12.65 -11.31 9.30
N ALA A 314 -12.90 -10.67 8.16
CA ALA A 314 -12.47 -9.30 7.89
C ALA A 314 -13.07 -8.28 8.88
N THR A 315 -14.31 -8.52 9.37
CA THR A 315 -14.97 -7.60 10.32
C THR A 315 -14.32 -7.65 11.69
N ALA A 316 -14.03 -8.86 12.18
CA ALA A 316 -13.32 -9.04 13.44
C ALA A 316 -11.89 -8.48 13.36
N ALA A 317 -11.23 -8.66 12.23
CA ALA A 317 -9.90 -8.12 11.97
C ALA A 317 -9.89 -6.59 12.00
N PHE A 318 -10.78 -5.95 11.27
CA PHE A 318 -10.90 -4.49 11.19
C PHE A 318 -11.19 -3.83 12.55
N ASN A 319 -11.98 -4.49 13.41
CA ASN A 319 -12.26 -3.99 14.76
C ASN A 319 -11.10 -4.15 15.73
N ARG A 320 -10.09 -4.95 15.40
CA ARG A 320 -9.02 -5.34 16.33
C ARG A 320 -7.64 -4.85 15.91
N TYR A 321 -7.41 -4.70 14.62
CA TYR A 321 -6.12 -4.34 14.06
C TYR A 321 -6.19 -3.07 13.22
N GLU A 322 -5.12 -2.31 13.29
CA GLU A 322 -4.90 -1.14 12.45
C GLU A 322 -3.72 -1.40 11.48
N PRO A 323 -3.72 -0.77 10.30
CA PRO A 323 -2.55 -0.82 9.41
C PRO A 323 -1.27 -0.42 10.15
N GLY A 324 -0.23 -1.24 10.02
CA GLY A 324 1.04 -1.06 10.73
C GLY A 324 1.22 -1.94 11.96
N ASP A 325 0.16 -2.54 12.49
CA ASP A 325 0.24 -3.45 13.64
C ASP A 325 1.10 -4.68 13.34
N ARG A 326 1.83 -5.12 14.36
CA ARG A 326 2.60 -6.37 14.29
C ARG A 326 1.80 -7.51 14.84
N VAL A 327 1.77 -8.61 14.08
CA VAL A 327 1.08 -9.83 14.44
C VAL A 327 2.05 -11.02 14.52
N ARG A 328 1.73 -11.97 15.39
CA ARG A 328 2.34 -13.29 15.42
C ARG A 328 1.40 -14.24 14.68
N ILE A 329 1.99 -15.05 13.83
CA ILE A 329 1.27 -16.02 13.02
C ILE A 329 1.81 -17.40 13.36
N THR A 330 0.91 -18.31 13.66
CA THR A 330 1.20 -19.72 13.94
C THR A 330 0.45 -20.59 12.94
N THR A 331 1.15 -21.50 12.27
CA THR A 331 0.51 -22.46 11.37
C THR A 331 0.95 -23.88 11.68
N ILE A 332 0.04 -24.82 11.49
CA ILE A 332 0.33 -26.26 11.60
C ILE A 332 0.81 -26.72 10.22
N VAL A 333 2.11 -27.01 10.14
CA VAL A 333 2.74 -27.50 8.90
C VAL A 333 2.47 -29.00 8.73
N THR A 334 2.63 -29.76 9.80
CA THR A 334 2.41 -31.23 9.76
C THR A 334 1.79 -31.68 11.07
N GLU A 335 0.77 -32.52 10.95
CA GLU A 335 0.14 -33.21 12.08
C GLU A 335 0.22 -34.73 11.87
N ARG A 336 0.61 -35.44 12.93
CA ARG A 336 0.62 -36.90 12.98
C ARG A 336 -0.23 -37.36 14.15
N THR A 337 -1.30 -38.06 13.88
CA THR A 337 -2.22 -38.61 14.87
C THR A 337 -1.92 -40.05 15.14
N ASP A 338 -2.19 -40.52 16.38
CA ASP A 338 -2.01 -41.91 16.81
C ASP A 338 -0.58 -42.44 16.64
N VAL A 339 0.43 -41.57 16.81
CA VAL A 339 1.85 -41.97 16.77
C VAL A 339 2.43 -42.11 18.16
N LEU A 340 3.46 -42.97 18.30
CA LEU A 340 4.22 -43.08 19.54
C LEU A 340 5.03 -41.77 19.73
N TRP A 341 5.02 -41.24 20.94
CA TRP A 341 5.75 -40.04 21.23
C TRP A 341 6.45 -40.09 22.60
N LEU A 342 7.48 -39.27 22.71
CA LEU A 342 8.20 -38.98 23.95
C LEU A 342 8.49 -37.49 24.05
N PRO A 343 8.64 -36.93 25.28
CA PRO A 343 9.16 -35.56 25.41
C PRO A 343 10.65 -35.54 25.00
N PRO A 344 11.18 -34.43 24.46
CA PRO A 344 12.59 -34.30 24.05
C PRO A 344 13.57 -34.67 25.15
N ALA A 345 13.22 -34.40 26.43
CA ALA A 345 14.04 -34.73 27.61
C ALA A 345 14.27 -36.24 27.82
N ALA A 346 13.47 -37.11 27.21
CA ALA A 346 13.64 -38.57 27.27
C ALA A 346 14.64 -39.10 26.23
N ILE A 347 14.97 -38.28 25.20
CA ILE A 347 15.79 -38.70 24.07
C ILE A 347 17.21 -38.17 24.25
N ARG A 348 18.19 -39.07 24.02
CA ARG A 348 19.61 -38.77 24.15
C ARG A 348 20.29 -38.80 22.79
N ASP A 349 21.29 -37.93 22.59
CA ASP A 349 22.15 -37.96 21.42
C ASP A 349 23.56 -38.34 21.81
N PHE A 350 24.16 -39.23 21.04
CA PHE A 350 25.58 -39.51 21.14
C PHE A 350 26.16 -39.75 19.74
N ASN A 351 27.04 -38.89 19.33
CA ASN A 351 27.67 -38.92 18.00
C ASN A 351 26.67 -38.99 16.84
N GLY A 352 25.54 -38.22 16.92
CA GLY A 352 24.52 -38.17 15.90
C GLY A 352 23.54 -39.35 15.91
N ARG A 353 23.68 -40.29 16.87
CA ARG A 353 22.73 -41.41 17.08
C ARG A 353 21.76 -41.03 18.18
N LYS A 354 20.47 -41.10 17.86
CA LYS A 354 19.39 -40.87 18.82
C LYS A 354 19.03 -42.18 19.50
N PHE A 355 18.98 -42.17 20.83
CA PHE A 355 18.65 -43.35 21.61
C PHE A 355 17.91 -42.95 22.88
N VAL A 356 17.25 -43.91 23.47
CA VAL A 356 16.61 -43.81 24.79
C VAL A 356 17.11 -44.93 25.70
N VAL A 357 16.90 -44.76 27.01
CA VAL A 357 17.21 -45.78 28.01
C VAL A 357 15.92 -46.35 28.53
N VAL A 358 15.60 -47.57 28.06
CA VAL A 358 14.38 -48.30 28.47
C VAL A 358 14.65 -48.99 29.79
N GLN A 359 13.73 -48.91 30.73
CA GLN A 359 13.78 -49.64 32.02
C GLN A 359 12.79 -50.80 31.98
N THR A 360 13.29 -52.01 32.02
CA THR A 360 12.49 -53.26 32.14
C THR A 360 12.93 -54.03 33.33
N ASP A 361 12.02 -54.34 34.27
CA ASP A 361 12.29 -55.07 35.50
C ASP A 361 13.49 -54.55 36.31
N GLY A 362 13.68 -53.24 36.34
CA GLY A 362 14.79 -52.57 37.04
C GLY A 362 16.13 -52.59 36.31
N VAL A 363 16.20 -53.13 35.09
CA VAL A 363 17.40 -53.12 34.24
C VAL A 363 17.28 -52.01 33.19
N GLU A 364 18.29 -51.18 33.09
CA GLU A 364 18.39 -50.13 32.08
C GLU A 364 19.04 -50.70 30.80
N GLN A 365 18.35 -50.57 29.67
CA GLN A 365 18.89 -50.94 28.37
C GLN A 365 18.85 -49.79 27.39
N ARG A 366 19.92 -49.57 26.65
CA ARG A 366 19.97 -48.59 25.56
C ARG A 366 19.28 -49.17 24.33
N VAL A 367 18.34 -48.38 23.76
CA VAL A 367 17.64 -48.68 22.53
C VAL A 367 17.80 -47.50 21.56
N ASP A 368 18.34 -47.74 20.38
CA ASP A 368 18.44 -46.76 19.33
C ASP A 368 17.04 -46.53 18.73
N VAL A 369 16.67 -45.28 18.47
CA VAL A 369 15.34 -44.90 17.99
C VAL A 369 15.41 -44.09 16.71
N SER A 370 14.42 -44.27 15.85
CA SER A 370 14.18 -43.42 14.70
C SER A 370 13.13 -42.38 15.05
N LEU A 371 13.48 -41.10 14.88
CA LEU A 371 12.59 -39.98 15.17
C LEU A 371 11.83 -39.55 13.92
N GLY A 372 10.59 -39.12 14.11
CA GLY A 372 9.77 -38.43 13.12
C GLY A 372 9.73 -36.94 13.35
N ILE A 373 8.53 -36.36 13.30
CA ILE A 373 8.35 -34.91 13.52
C ILE A 373 8.49 -34.57 15.01
N GLU A 374 8.98 -33.36 15.24
CA GLU A 374 9.11 -32.78 16.57
C GLU A 374 8.27 -31.51 16.64
N GLY A 375 7.45 -31.38 17.67
CA GLY A 375 6.65 -30.17 17.91
C GLY A 375 5.78 -30.33 19.15
N ASN A 376 5.23 -29.23 19.63
CA ASN A 376 4.36 -29.16 20.81
C ASN A 376 4.91 -29.88 22.06
N GLY A 377 6.26 -29.87 22.23
CA GLY A 377 6.92 -30.54 23.36
C GLY A 377 6.96 -32.06 23.24
N ARG A 378 6.69 -32.62 22.09
CA ARG A 378 6.68 -34.05 21.76
C ARG A 378 7.55 -34.37 20.57
N VAL A 379 8.13 -35.55 20.58
CA VAL A 379 8.92 -36.07 19.45
C VAL A 379 8.29 -37.41 19.05
N GLU A 380 7.92 -37.52 17.80
CA GLU A 380 7.42 -38.77 17.23
C GLU A 380 8.52 -39.85 17.22
N ILE A 381 8.18 -41.02 17.64
CA ILE A 381 9.02 -42.24 17.55
C ILE A 381 8.49 -43.12 16.43
N VAL A 382 9.24 -43.21 15.34
CA VAL A 382 8.86 -43.97 14.14
C VAL A 382 9.21 -45.45 14.32
N ASP A 383 10.36 -45.74 14.99
CA ASP A 383 10.83 -47.10 15.20
C ASP A 383 11.72 -47.20 16.46
N GLY A 384 11.77 -48.42 17.03
CA GLY A 384 12.62 -48.76 18.15
C GLY A 384 11.89 -48.95 19.49
N LEU A 385 10.64 -48.53 19.64
CA LEU A 385 9.88 -48.58 20.88
C LEU A 385 8.48 -49.16 20.72
N ASN A 386 7.93 -49.63 21.85
CA ASN A 386 6.54 -50.05 21.94
C ASN A 386 5.81 -49.17 22.98
N GLU A 387 4.49 -49.09 22.83
CA GLU A 387 3.64 -48.37 23.77
C GLU A 387 3.75 -48.95 25.19
N GLY A 388 3.72 -48.11 26.21
CA GLY A 388 3.78 -48.51 27.61
C GLY A 388 5.20 -48.78 28.15
N GLN A 389 6.25 -48.66 27.34
CA GLN A 389 7.62 -48.79 27.82
C GLN A 389 8.02 -47.59 28.68
N ILE A 390 8.76 -47.83 29.77
CA ILE A 390 9.26 -46.81 30.66
C ILE A 390 10.65 -46.38 30.23
N ILE A 391 10.84 -45.10 30.00
CA ILE A 391 12.09 -44.47 29.57
C ILE A 391 12.67 -43.67 30.73
N VAL A 392 13.95 -43.86 30.99
CA VAL A 392 14.70 -43.09 32.01
C VAL A 392 15.27 -41.83 31.32
N GLY A 393 14.82 -40.64 31.79
CA GLY A 393 15.28 -39.36 31.28
C GLY A 393 16.73 -39.03 31.68
N GLN A 394 17.15 -37.85 31.25
CA GLN A 394 18.50 -37.32 31.52
C GLN A 394 18.60 -36.85 32.96
#